data_37c49de70cf13e2e8018283e5150367c
#
_entry.id   37c49de70cf13e2e8018283e5150367c
#
_cell.length_a   1.000
_cell.length_b   1.000
_cell.length_c   1.000
_cell.angle_alpha   90.00
_cell.angle_beta   90.00
_cell.angle_gamma   90.00
#
_symmetry.space_group_name_H-M   'P 1'
#
loop_
_entity.id
_entity.type
_entity.pdbx_description
1 polymer ?
#
loop_
_entity_poly.entity_id
_entity_poly.type
_entity_poly.pdbx_seq_one_letter_code
_entity_poly.pdbx_strand_id
1 'polypeptide(L)'
;MVGAELLVILDGASEPLHGARPTSLERARTPALDALARDGELARVRTVPEGLPAGSETAIPVLLGWTPAEPVDRASIEAAAHGIAVAPGQHAWRVDVRAPDGTRAGAAATREAARALAAAASGYAVHRLAGHRLLLVGAAPAPRRAHAAHLRLWPEGAVLPRALGANTVVVAARGAACGIATLLGASVVVPPGATGDVTTDLHAKAAAAAAALDGCAARVVVHAAGADEAAHTLDAAAKVAFLERADRELVAPLAAVAARAGAVLQICPDHGCDPATGAHDAHPVPHLTWSGPAAGGSPTARRLTERDAAALDMLDLTTPLVPA
;
A
#
# COMPACT_ATOMS: atom_id res chain seq x y z
N MET A 1 -28.03 8.04 8.29
CA MET A 1 -27.29 7.29 7.25
C MET A 1 -25.82 7.42 7.63
N VAL A 2 -25.09 6.32 7.71
CA VAL A 2 -23.63 6.34 7.91
C VAL A 2 -23.03 6.98 6.66
N GLY A 3 -22.22 8.03 6.83
CA GLY A 3 -21.54 8.68 5.69
C GLY A 3 -20.58 7.72 5.01
N ALA A 4 -20.32 7.95 3.71
CA ALA A 4 -19.29 7.19 2.99
C ALA A 4 -17.89 7.43 3.62
N GLU A 5 -17.02 6.45 3.48
CA GLU A 5 -15.62 6.52 3.95
C GLU A 5 -14.67 6.61 2.75
N LEU A 6 -13.70 7.51 2.84
CA LEU A 6 -12.61 7.66 1.87
C LEU A 6 -11.27 7.54 2.59
N LEU A 7 -10.53 6.46 2.35
CA LEU A 7 -9.19 6.23 2.90
C LEU A 7 -8.13 6.44 1.83
N VAL A 8 -7.15 7.29 2.11
CA VAL A 8 -5.94 7.45 1.29
C VAL A 8 -4.77 6.77 1.98
N ILE A 9 -4.22 5.75 1.35
CA ILE A 9 -3.01 5.05 1.81
C ILE A 9 -1.80 5.62 1.06
N LEU A 10 -0.92 6.29 1.79
CA LEU A 10 0.36 6.78 1.31
C LEU A 10 1.44 5.75 1.66
N ASP A 11 1.62 4.76 0.79
CA ASP A 11 2.49 3.59 1.00
C ASP A 11 3.94 4.02 1.30
N GLY A 12 4.48 3.50 2.41
CA GLY A 12 5.84 3.77 2.87
C GLY A 12 6.12 5.24 3.17
N ALA A 13 5.10 6.10 3.32
CA ALA A 13 5.29 7.53 3.53
C ALA A 13 5.99 7.84 4.85
N SER A 14 5.72 7.07 5.90
CA SER A 14 6.37 7.20 7.20
C SER A 14 7.81 6.68 7.18
N GLU A 15 8.60 7.03 8.19
CA GLU A 15 9.98 6.55 8.40
C GLU A 15 10.37 6.63 9.88
N PRO A 16 11.41 5.89 10.33
CA PRO A 16 11.87 5.93 11.71
C PRO A 16 12.37 7.31 12.13
N LEU A 17 12.07 7.69 13.37
CA LEU A 17 12.61 8.92 13.96
C LEU A 17 14.08 8.74 14.35
N HIS A 18 14.98 9.45 13.70
CA HIS A 18 16.42 9.47 14.00
C HIS A 18 16.81 10.77 14.75
N GLY A 19 16.53 10.82 16.04
CA GLY A 19 16.82 11.99 16.86
C GLY A 19 16.13 13.26 16.34
N ALA A 20 16.91 14.34 16.11
CA ALA A 20 16.40 15.61 15.60
C ALA A 20 16.36 15.68 14.06
N ARG A 21 16.78 14.65 13.32
CA ARG A 21 16.74 14.66 11.86
C ARG A 21 15.30 14.69 11.38
N PRO A 22 14.94 15.66 10.50
CA PRO A 22 13.58 15.72 9.96
C PRO A 22 13.28 14.54 9.05
N THR A 23 12.09 13.96 9.18
CA THR A 23 11.58 12.90 8.29
C THR A 23 11.15 13.48 6.94
N SER A 24 10.85 12.61 5.99
CA SER A 24 10.34 13.02 4.68
C SER A 24 8.99 13.74 4.80
N LEU A 25 8.09 13.31 5.69
CA LEU A 25 6.83 13.99 5.98
C LEU A 25 7.05 15.37 6.60
N GLU A 26 8.04 15.53 7.49
CA GLU A 26 8.39 16.83 8.09
C GLU A 26 9.00 17.79 7.04
N ARG A 27 9.76 17.28 6.08
CA ARG A 27 10.44 18.07 5.03
C ARG A 27 9.50 18.48 3.90
N ALA A 28 8.49 17.68 3.59
CA ALA A 28 7.56 17.91 2.50
C ALA A 28 6.66 19.12 2.78
N ARG A 29 6.42 19.92 1.75
CA ARG A 29 5.44 21.02 1.78
C ARG A 29 4.07 20.46 1.38
N THR A 30 3.21 20.24 2.36
CA THR A 30 1.93 19.55 2.22
C THR A 30 0.76 20.39 2.72
N PRO A 31 0.44 21.52 2.06
CA PRO A 31 -0.56 22.48 2.56
C PRO A 31 -1.97 21.88 2.70
N ALA A 32 -2.35 20.92 1.88
CA ALA A 32 -3.66 20.25 2.01
C ALA A 32 -3.68 19.33 3.23
N LEU A 33 -2.67 18.49 3.43
CA LEU A 33 -2.53 17.67 4.64
C LEU A 33 -2.46 18.54 5.89
N ASP A 34 -1.72 19.64 5.86
CA ASP A 34 -1.59 20.57 6.99
C ASP A 34 -2.95 21.25 7.33
N ALA A 35 -3.75 21.56 6.31
CA ALA A 35 -5.10 22.10 6.53
C ALA A 35 -6.03 21.04 7.13
N LEU A 36 -6.02 19.83 6.61
CA LEU A 36 -6.82 18.72 7.12
C LEU A 36 -6.42 18.34 8.55
N ALA A 37 -5.11 18.35 8.87
CA ALA A 37 -4.63 18.06 10.22
C ALA A 37 -5.01 19.13 11.26
N ARG A 38 -5.18 20.40 10.85
CA ARG A 38 -5.68 21.45 11.74
C ARG A 38 -7.16 21.30 12.07
N ASP A 39 -7.95 20.84 11.11
CA ASP A 39 -9.41 20.77 11.22
C ASP A 39 -9.89 19.35 11.59
N GLY A 40 -9.02 18.37 11.57
CA GLY A 40 -9.31 16.97 11.83
C GLY A 40 -8.69 16.44 13.12
N GLU A 41 -8.76 15.13 13.28
CA GLU A 41 -8.19 14.40 14.40
C GLU A 41 -6.94 13.65 13.95
N LEU A 42 -5.84 13.89 14.66
CA LEU A 42 -4.58 13.20 14.45
C LEU A 42 -4.40 12.14 15.54
N ALA A 43 -4.01 10.93 15.13
CA ALA A 43 -3.68 9.82 16.00
C ALA A 43 -2.44 9.09 15.49
N ARG A 44 -2.04 8.04 16.17
CA ARG A 44 -1.10 7.05 15.63
C ARG A 44 -1.76 5.68 15.60
N VAL A 45 -1.42 4.88 14.61
CA VAL A 45 -2.01 3.54 14.42
C VAL A 45 -0.94 2.50 14.23
N ARG A 46 -1.18 1.30 14.71
CA ARG A 46 -0.36 0.13 14.43
C ARG A 46 -0.95 -0.62 13.26
N THR A 47 -0.37 -0.47 12.10
CA THR A 47 -0.79 -1.13 10.86
C THR A 47 -0.10 -2.47 10.66
N VAL A 48 1.07 -2.67 11.26
CA VAL A 48 1.81 -3.93 11.25
C VAL A 48 1.61 -4.62 12.60
N PRO A 49 0.92 -5.76 12.69
CA PRO A 49 0.79 -6.53 13.92
C PRO A 49 2.14 -6.94 14.50
N GLU A 50 2.22 -7.03 15.80
CA GLU A 50 3.45 -7.39 16.49
C GLU A 50 3.97 -8.78 16.08
N GLY A 51 5.26 -8.87 15.81
CA GLY A 51 5.90 -10.10 15.36
C GLY A 51 5.77 -10.42 13.88
N LEU A 52 4.97 -9.65 13.11
CA LEU A 52 4.88 -9.82 11.66
C LEU A 52 5.87 -8.91 10.91
N PRO A 53 6.32 -9.32 9.71
CA PRO A 53 7.19 -8.48 8.90
C PRO A 53 6.47 -7.22 8.43
N ALA A 54 7.16 -6.07 8.49
CA ALA A 54 6.67 -4.83 7.93
C ALA A 54 6.61 -4.88 6.41
N GLY A 55 5.50 -4.43 5.85
CA GLY A 55 5.27 -4.34 4.41
C GLY A 55 3.79 -4.26 4.07
N SER A 56 3.52 -3.84 2.85
CA SER A 56 2.14 -3.60 2.38
C SER A 56 1.26 -4.86 2.46
N GLU A 57 1.83 -6.08 2.31
CA GLU A 57 1.08 -7.34 2.42
C GLU A 57 0.57 -7.61 3.84
N THR A 58 1.20 -7.01 4.85
CA THR A 58 0.78 -7.13 6.25
C THR A 58 -0.08 -5.94 6.68
N ALA A 59 0.30 -4.73 6.27
CA ALA A 59 -0.30 -3.48 6.75
C ALA A 59 -1.60 -3.11 6.01
N ILE A 60 -1.67 -3.28 4.69
CA ILE A 60 -2.89 -2.95 3.93
C ILE A 60 -4.11 -3.77 4.37
N PRO A 61 -4.01 -5.09 4.62
CA PRO A 61 -5.13 -5.84 5.18
C PRO A 61 -5.67 -5.25 6.47
N VAL A 62 -4.79 -4.79 7.39
CA VAL A 62 -5.19 -4.15 8.66
C VAL A 62 -5.98 -2.86 8.39
N LEU A 63 -5.49 -2.01 7.50
CA LEU A 63 -6.19 -0.79 7.08
C LEU A 63 -7.53 -1.09 6.37
N LEU A 64 -7.66 -2.26 5.75
CA LEU A 64 -8.91 -2.74 5.16
C LEU A 64 -9.84 -3.44 6.15
N GLY A 65 -9.43 -3.62 7.42
CA GLY A 65 -10.25 -4.19 8.48
C GLY A 65 -10.06 -5.69 8.71
N TRP A 66 -8.98 -6.28 8.20
CA TRP A 66 -8.60 -7.66 8.49
C TRP A 66 -7.17 -7.76 8.98
N THR A 67 -6.99 -8.25 10.21
CA THR A 67 -5.67 -8.37 10.85
C THR A 67 -5.10 -9.77 10.65
N PRO A 68 -3.94 -9.92 9.96
CA PRO A 68 -3.28 -11.21 9.80
C PRO A 68 -2.70 -11.69 11.15
N ALA A 69 -2.81 -12.99 11.43
CA ALA A 69 -2.20 -13.63 12.59
C ALA A 69 -0.81 -14.23 12.28
N GLU A 70 -0.48 -14.38 11.01
CA GLU A 70 0.78 -14.94 10.51
C GLU A 70 1.15 -14.27 9.17
N PRO A 71 2.40 -14.43 8.67
CA PRO A 71 2.82 -13.84 7.41
C PRO A 71 1.90 -14.23 6.25
N VAL A 72 1.50 -13.23 5.47
CA VAL A 72 0.56 -13.41 4.35
C VAL A 72 1.27 -13.96 3.12
N ASP A 73 0.60 -14.83 2.36
CA ASP A 73 1.11 -15.40 1.13
C ASP A 73 1.19 -14.35 0.01
N ARG A 74 2.42 -13.95 -0.31
CA ARG A 74 2.69 -12.98 -1.37
C ARG A 74 2.38 -13.50 -2.77
N ALA A 75 2.43 -14.81 -2.99
CA ALA A 75 2.17 -15.39 -4.28
C ALA A 75 0.69 -15.31 -4.66
N SER A 76 -0.22 -15.55 -3.70
CA SER A 76 -1.66 -15.39 -3.90
C SER A 76 -2.03 -13.94 -4.19
N ILE A 77 -1.39 -12.97 -3.50
CA ILE A 77 -1.57 -11.53 -3.75
C ILE A 77 -1.18 -11.19 -5.20
N GLU A 78 0.01 -11.63 -5.65
CA GLU A 78 0.46 -11.35 -7.01
C GLU A 78 -0.42 -12.05 -8.06
N ALA A 79 -0.84 -13.29 -7.82
CA ALA A 79 -1.76 -14.00 -8.70
C ALA A 79 -3.07 -13.22 -8.87
N ALA A 80 -3.68 -12.79 -7.76
CA ALA A 80 -4.91 -12.02 -7.77
C ALA A 80 -4.75 -10.65 -8.46
N ALA A 81 -3.64 -9.92 -8.19
CA ALA A 81 -3.35 -8.62 -8.81
C ALA A 81 -3.24 -8.68 -10.33
N HIS A 82 -2.79 -9.82 -10.86
CA HIS A 82 -2.55 -10.01 -12.28
C HIS A 82 -3.59 -10.90 -12.99
N GLY A 83 -4.63 -11.35 -12.26
CA GLY A 83 -5.66 -12.23 -12.80
C GLY A 83 -5.11 -13.62 -13.24
N ILE A 84 -4.03 -14.09 -12.59
CA ILE A 84 -3.42 -15.37 -12.87
C ILE A 84 -4.18 -16.44 -12.07
N ALA A 85 -4.80 -17.37 -12.78
CA ALA A 85 -5.52 -18.47 -12.17
C ALA A 85 -4.56 -19.50 -11.56
N VAL A 86 -4.84 -19.91 -10.32
CA VAL A 86 -4.19 -21.05 -9.65
C VAL A 86 -5.28 -22.10 -9.49
N ALA A 87 -5.17 -23.20 -10.28
CA ALA A 87 -6.19 -24.26 -10.29
C ALA A 87 -6.14 -25.10 -8.99
N PRO A 88 -7.22 -25.80 -8.63
CA PRO A 88 -7.19 -26.74 -7.51
C PRO A 88 -6.05 -27.76 -7.66
N GLY A 89 -5.28 -27.93 -6.57
CA GLY A 89 -4.10 -28.79 -6.56
C GLY A 89 -2.82 -28.16 -7.13
N GLN A 90 -2.90 -26.92 -7.60
CA GLN A 90 -1.72 -26.12 -7.93
C GLN A 90 -1.35 -25.18 -6.77
N HIS A 91 -0.09 -24.80 -6.75
CA HIS A 91 0.48 -23.79 -5.85
C HIS A 91 1.06 -22.64 -6.66
N ALA A 92 1.16 -21.49 -6.05
CA ALA A 92 1.85 -20.35 -6.60
C ALA A 92 3.05 -19.99 -5.72
N TRP A 93 4.15 -19.54 -6.34
CA TRP A 93 5.32 -19.05 -5.61
C TRP A 93 5.80 -17.75 -6.21
N ARG A 94 5.95 -16.74 -5.38
CA ARG A 94 6.62 -15.50 -5.77
C ARG A 94 8.12 -15.70 -5.75
N VAL A 95 8.80 -15.28 -6.81
CA VAL A 95 10.25 -15.30 -6.95
C VAL A 95 10.73 -13.90 -7.33
N ASP A 96 11.64 -13.35 -6.54
CA ASP A 96 12.32 -12.10 -6.87
C ASP A 96 13.69 -12.40 -7.47
N VAL A 97 13.97 -11.79 -8.62
CA VAL A 97 15.29 -11.90 -9.27
C VAL A 97 16.23 -10.84 -8.72
N ARG A 98 17.44 -11.25 -8.33
CA ARG A 98 18.44 -10.38 -7.73
C ARG A 98 19.63 -10.20 -8.66
N ALA A 99 20.20 -9.01 -8.63
CA ALA A 99 21.50 -8.71 -9.22
C ALA A 99 22.64 -9.33 -8.36
N PRO A 100 23.88 -9.42 -8.90
CA PRO A 100 25.01 -9.99 -8.17
C PRO A 100 25.35 -9.28 -6.85
N ASP A 101 25.05 -8.01 -6.73
CA ASP A 101 25.21 -7.21 -5.51
C ASP A 101 24.06 -7.38 -4.50
N GLY A 102 23.08 -8.25 -4.79
CA GLY A 102 21.91 -8.51 -3.96
C GLY A 102 20.75 -7.53 -4.15
N THR A 103 20.90 -6.49 -4.98
CA THR A 103 19.84 -5.55 -5.29
C THR A 103 18.77 -6.16 -6.21
N ARG A 104 17.72 -5.43 -6.50
CA ARG A 104 16.66 -5.86 -7.44
C ARG A 104 17.21 -5.92 -8.86
N ALA A 105 17.01 -7.03 -9.56
CA ALA A 105 17.47 -7.18 -10.93
C ALA A 105 16.68 -6.32 -11.92
N GLY A 106 17.36 -5.83 -12.95
CA GLY A 106 16.72 -5.11 -14.05
C GLY A 106 15.89 -6.03 -14.96
N ALA A 107 15.10 -5.41 -15.84
CA ALA A 107 14.15 -6.12 -16.73
C ALA A 107 14.79 -7.16 -17.66
N ALA A 108 16.04 -6.93 -18.12
CA ALA A 108 16.75 -7.89 -18.99
C ALA A 108 17.09 -9.18 -18.23
N ALA A 109 17.72 -9.06 -17.06
CA ALA A 109 18.06 -10.21 -16.20
C ALA A 109 16.81 -10.96 -15.73
N THR A 110 15.73 -10.24 -15.41
CA THR A 110 14.46 -10.86 -15.06
C THR A 110 13.84 -11.66 -16.21
N ARG A 111 13.94 -11.17 -17.46
CA ARG A 111 13.50 -11.94 -18.64
C ARG A 111 14.33 -13.21 -18.85
N GLU A 112 15.64 -13.12 -18.64
CA GLU A 112 16.54 -14.26 -18.76
C GLU A 112 16.25 -15.31 -17.69
N ALA A 113 16.10 -14.91 -16.44
CA ALA A 113 15.73 -15.79 -15.34
C ALA A 113 14.37 -16.48 -15.60
N ALA A 114 13.37 -15.75 -16.10
CA ALA A 114 12.09 -16.34 -16.47
C ALA A 114 12.20 -17.41 -17.55
N ARG A 115 13.01 -17.18 -18.60
CA ARG A 115 13.26 -18.17 -19.65
C ARG A 115 13.99 -19.40 -19.10
N ALA A 116 15.01 -19.19 -18.27
CA ALA A 116 15.76 -20.27 -17.66
C ALA A 116 14.89 -21.14 -16.75
N LEU A 117 14.01 -20.51 -15.95
CA LEU A 117 13.05 -21.23 -15.11
C LEU A 117 12.04 -21.99 -15.96
N ALA A 118 11.46 -21.40 -16.99
CA ALA A 118 10.48 -22.05 -17.86
C ALA A 118 11.09 -23.27 -18.59
N ALA A 119 12.35 -23.17 -19.04
CA ALA A 119 13.04 -24.28 -19.70
C ALA A 119 13.39 -25.43 -18.75
N ALA A 120 13.66 -25.12 -17.47
CA ALA A 120 14.12 -26.09 -16.48
C ALA A 120 13.03 -26.66 -15.58
N ALA A 121 11.85 -26.05 -15.54
CA ALA A 121 10.75 -26.39 -14.65
C ALA A 121 9.54 -26.92 -15.44
N SER A 122 9.69 -28.10 -16.00
CA SER A 122 8.58 -28.80 -16.70
C SER A 122 7.37 -28.95 -15.74
N GLY A 123 6.18 -28.61 -16.23
CA GLY A 123 4.95 -28.65 -15.41
C GLY A 123 4.66 -27.39 -14.58
N TYR A 124 5.49 -26.33 -14.72
CA TYR A 124 5.24 -25.05 -14.08
C TYR A 124 5.02 -23.95 -15.13
N ALA A 125 3.99 -23.15 -14.92
CA ALA A 125 3.84 -21.88 -15.64
C ALA A 125 4.71 -20.82 -14.98
N VAL A 126 5.47 -20.05 -15.77
CA VAL A 126 6.31 -18.94 -15.29
C VAL A 126 5.76 -17.64 -15.84
N HIS A 127 5.21 -16.84 -14.96
CA HIS A 127 4.66 -15.51 -15.28
C HIS A 127 5.66 -14.44 -14.88
N ARG A 128 6.00 -13.57 -15.83
CA ARG A 128 6.81 -12.39 -15.53
C ARG A 128 5.87 -11.25 -15.11
N LEU A 129 6.10 -10.73 -13.91
CA LEU A 129 5.40 -9.59 -13.37
C LEU A 129 6.19 -8.28 -13.61
N ALA A 130 5.77 -7.18 -13.02
CA ALA A 130 6.50 -5.92 -13.12
C ALA A 130 7.85 -5.98 -12.38
N GLY A 131 8.86 -5.27 -12.91
CA GLY A 131 10.18 -5.17 -12.31
C GLY A 131 10.93 -6.51 -12.27
N HIS A 132 11.43 -6.86 -11.09
CA HIS A 132 12.26 -8.04 -10.80
C HIS A 132 11.45 -9.28 -10.39
N ARG A 133 10.11 -9.24 -10.48
CA ARG A 133 9.20 -10.24 -9.91
C ARG A 133 8.76 -11.26 -10.93
N LEU A 134 8.73 -12.53 -10.50
CA LEU A 134 8.16 -13.66 -11.22
C LEU A 134 7.12 -14.35 -10.34
N LEU A 135 6.14 -14.98 -10.96
CA LEU A 135 5.24 -15.92 -10.32
C LEU A 135 5.34 -17.27 -11.02
N LEU A 136 5.59 -18.31 -10.24
CA LEU A 136 5.52 -19.68 -10.69
C LEU A 136 4.19 -20.28 -10.25
N VAL A 137 3.54 -21.05 -11.14
CA VAL A 137 2.31 -21.77 -10.82
C VAL A 137 2.48 -23.22 -11.28
N GLY A 138 2.23 -24.18 -10.40
CA GLY A 138 2.38 -25.60 -10.72
C GLY A 138 2.10 -26.51 -9.53
N ALA A 139 2.45 -27.79 -9.65
CA ALA A 139 2.33 -28.74 -8.56
C ALA A 139 3.41 -28.52 -7.48
N ALA A 140 3.07 -28.77 -6.22
CA ALA A 140 4.08 -28.74 -5.14
C ALA A 140 5.04 -29.93 -5.24
N PRO A 141 6.30 -29.79 -4.74
CA PRO A 141 6.92 -28.57 -4.21
C PRO A 141 7.42 -27.63 -5.31
N ALA A 142 7.85 -26.41 -4.90
CA ALA A 142 8.49 -25.48 -5.85
C ALA A 142 9.71 -26.12 -6.55
N PRO A 143 9.93 -25.81 -7.85
CA PRO A 143 11.01 -26.45 -8.59
C PRO A 143 12.38 -26.08 -8.04
N ARG A 144 13.31 -27.05 -7.97
CA ARG A 144 14.66 -26.83 -7.41
C ARG A 144 15.40 -25.63 -7.98
N ARG A 145 15.17 -25.29 -9.25
CA ARG A 145 15.77 -24.12 -9.92
C ARG A 145 15.31 -22.79 -9.34
N ALA A 146 14.15 -22.73 -8.68
CA ALA A 146 13.69 -21.52 -7.99
C ALA A 146 14.53 -21.17 -6.75
N HIS A 147 15.39 -22.10 -6.30
CA HIS A 147 16.33 -21.90 -5.19
C HIS A 147 17.74 -21.51 -5.65
N ALA A 148 17.93 -21.07 -6.91
CA ALA A 148 19.23 -20.57 -7.37
C ALA A 148 19.62 -19.30 -6.61
N ALA A 149 20.93 -19.08 -6.41
CA ALA A 149 21.46 -18.00 -5.56
C ALA A 149 21.01 -16.57 -5.96
N HIS A 150 20.73 -16.36 -7.25
CA HIS A 150 20.21 -15.07 -7.76
C HIS A 150 18.67 -14.97 -7.71
N LEU A 151 17.98 -15.96 -7.13
CA LEU A 151 16.53 -15.98 -6.98
C LEU A 151 16.18 -16.04 -5.49
N ARG A 152 15.28 -15.18 -5.08
CA ARG A 152 14.66 -15.22 -3.76
C ARG A 152 13.27 -15.81 -3.89
N LEU A 153 13.12 -17.06 -3.50
CA LEU A 153 11.81 -17.67 -3.32
C LEU A 153 11.19 -17.16 -2.02
N TRP A 154 9.98 -16.62 -2.11
CA TRP A 154 9.23 -16.21 -0.94
C TRP A 154 8.53 -17.42 -0.33
N PRO A 155 8.45 -17.51 1.02
CA PRO A 155 7.72 -18.58 1.68
C PRO A 155 6.22 -18.47 1.38
N GLU A 156 5.54 -19.59 1.46
CA GLU A 156 4.09 -19.65 1.55
C GLU A 156 3.62 -19.01 2.86
N GLY A 157 2.38 -18.58 2.93
CA GLY A 157 1.81 -17.92 4.09
C GLY A 157 0.28 -18.03 4.11
N ALA A 158 -0.34 -17.27 5.00
CA ALA A 158 -1.80 -17.21 5.09
C ALA A 158 -2.43 -16.62 3.82
N VAL A 159 -3.48 -17.25 3.35
CA VAL A 159 -4.31 -16.73 2.26
C VAL A 159 -5.38 -15.80 2.85
N LEU A 160 -5.53 -14.61 2.28
CA LEU A 160 -6.52 -13.65 2.75
C LEU A 160 -7.95 -14.17 2.50
N PRO A 161 -8.84 -14.09 3.52
CA PRO A 161 -10.22 -14.50 3.38
C PRO A 161 -11.05 -13.45 2.62
N ARG A 162 -12.21 -13.82 2.13
CA ARG A 162 -13.20 -12.85 1.65
C ARG A 162 -13.87 -12.17 2.86
N ALA A 163 -13.39 -11.00 3.23
CA ALA A 163 -13.87 -10.24 4.39
C ALA A 163 -14.61 -8.94 4.01
N LEU A 164 -14.44 -8.47 2.75
CA LEU A 164 -15.05 -7.26 2.24
C LEU A 164 -16.14 -7.55 1.22
N GLY A 165 -17.07 -6.60 1.06
CA GLY A 165 -18.11 -6.64 0.03
C GLY A 165 -17.82 -5.74 -1.16
N ALA A 166 -18.62 -5.88 -2.22
CA ALA A 166 -18.52 -5.07 -3.44
C ALA A 166 -18.74 -3.56 -3.21
N ASN A 167 -19.32 -3.17 -2.07
CA ASN A 167 -19.49 -1.77 -1.67
C ASN A 167 -18.20 -1.10 -1.22
N THR A 168 -17.11 -1.88 -1.05
CA THR A 168 -15.75 -1.37 -0.88
C THR A 168 -15.08 -1.34 -2.25
N VAL A 169 -14.63 -0.16 -2.67
CA VAL A 169 -13.89 0.03 -3.92
C VAL A 169 -12.46 0.44 -3.61
N VAL A 170 -11.48 -0.29 -4.17
CA VAL A 170 -10.06 0.01 -4.01
C VAL A 170 -9.48 0.51 -5.33
N VAL A 171 -8.98 1.75 -5.33
CA VAL A 171 -8.31 2.38 -6.47
C VAL A 171 -6.81 2.23 -6.29
N ALA A 172 -6.16 1.41 -7.10
CA ALA A 172 -4.74 1.10 -6.96
C ALA A 172 -4.09 0.79 -8.32
N ALA A 173 -2.77 0.82 -8.38
CA ALA A 173 -2.02 0.18 -9.46
C ALA A 173 -2.03 -1.34 -9.28
N ARG A 174 -1.72 -2.10 -10.36
CA ARG A 174 -1.49 -3.54 -10.25
C ARG A 174 -0.31 -3.83 -9.32
N GLY A 175 -0.53 -4.63 -8.29
CA GLY A 175 0.45 -4.95 -7.25
C GLY A 175 -0.22 -5.29 -5.93
N ALA A 176 0.46 -5.10 -4.80
CA ALA A 176 0.02 -5.56 -3.48
C ALA A 176 -1.40 -5.10 -3.13
N ALA A 177 -1.69 -3.80 -3.16
CA ALA A 177 -3.01 -3.27 -2.80
C ALA A 177 -4.14 -3.83 -3.70
N CYS A 178 -3.89 -3.94 -5.03
CA CYS A 178 -4.84 -4.53 -5.97
C CYS A 178 -5.12 -6.00 -5.64
N GLY A 179 -4.08 -6.80 -5.41
CA GLY A 179 -4.21 -8.22 -5.09
C GLY A 179 -4.89 -8.48 -3.75
N ILE A 180 -4.49 -7.74 -2.72
CA ILE A 180 -5.10 -7.79 -1.38
C ILE A 180 -6.58 -7.48 -1.45
N ALA A 181 -6.96 -6.38 -2.10
CA ALA A 181 -8.34 -5.97 -2.26
C ALA A 181 -9.17 -7.05 -2.99
N THR A 182 -8.62 -7.61 -4.08
CA THR A 182 -9.26 -8.69 -4.85
C THR A 182 -9.50 -9.92 -3.97
N LEU A 183 -8.51 -10.36 -3.21
CA LEU A 183 -8.62 -11.52 -2.32
C LEU A 183 -9.63 -11.28 -1.20
N LEU A 184 -9.58 -10.11 -0.58
CA LEU A 184 -10.56 -9.72 0.46
C LEU A 184 -11.99 -9.55 -0.07
N GLY A 185 -12.19 -9.49 -1.40
CA GLY A 185 -13.51 -9.42 -2.03
C GLY A 185 -14.03 -8.03 -2.33
N ALA A 186 -13.18 -7.00 -2.25
CA ALA A 186 -13.51 -5.65 -2.69
C ALA A 186 -13.55 -5.54 -4.21
N SER A 187 -14.25 -4.53 -4.72
CA SER A 187 -14.14 -4.10 -6.12
C SER A 187 -12.82 -3.36 -6.34
N VAL A 188 -12.12 -3.63 -7.44
CA VAL A 188 -10.83 -2.99 -7.75
C VAL A 188 -10.92 -2.18 -9.02
N VAL A 189 -10.44 -0.93 -8.96
CA VAL A 189 -10.28 -0.04 -10.11
C VAL A 189 -8.79 0.25 -10.29
N VAL A 190 -8.27 -0.06 -11.49
CA VAL A 190 -6.91 0.28 -11.92
C VAL A 190 -7.02 1.38 -12.99
N PRO A 191 -6.86 2.66 -12.62
CA PRO A 191 -6.99 3.75 -13.59
C PRO A 191 -5.89 3.70 -14.66
N PRO A 192 -6.12 4.21 -15.88
CA PRO A 192 -5.06 4.44 -16.85
C PRO A 192 -3.93 5.28 -16.22
N GLY A 193 -2.68 4.94 -16.51
CA GLY A 193 -1.51 5.65 -15.95
C GLY A 193 -1.22 5.36 -14.48
N ALA A 194 -2.03 4.54 -13.79
CA ALA A 194 -1.72 4.10 -12.44
C ALA A 194 -0.54 3.11 -12.46
N THR A 195 0.57 3.54 -11.90
CA THR A 195 1.78 2.73 -11.68
C THR A 195 2.05 2.59 -10.18
N GLY A 196 2.95 1.67 -9.81
CA GLY A 196 3.43 1.49 -8.44
C GLY A 196 4.67 2.33 -8.09
N ASP A 197 5.02 3.32 -8.90
CA ASP A 197 6.21 4.13 -8.75
C ASP A 197 5.91 5.64 -8.62
N VAL A 198 6.96 6.45 -8.55
CA VAL A 198 6.86 7.90 -8.39
C VAL A 198 6.20 8.61 -9.58
N THR A 199 6.05 7.96 -10.74
CA THR A 199 5.47 8.56 -11.96
C THR A 199 3.97 8.32 -12.10
N THR A 200 3.36 7.60 -11.16
CA THR A 200 1.92 7.26 -11.17
C THR A 200 1.04 8.48 -11.42
N ASP A 201 -0.03 8.30 -12.21
CA ASP A 201 -1.05 9.33 -12.41
C ASP A 201 -1.96 9.44 -11.18
N LEU A 202 -1.68 10.42 -10.32
CA LEU A 202 -2.43 10.70 -9.10
C LEU A 202 -3.78 11.35 -9.38
N HIS A 203 -3.88 12.15 -10.46
CA HIS A 203 -5.15 12.74 -10.88
C HIS A 203 -6.13 11.67 -11.35
N ALA A 204 -5.66 10.69 -12.13
CA ALA A 204 -6.50 9.57 -12.57
C ALA A 204 -7.01 8.74 -11.37
N LYS A 205 -6.16 8.55 -10.34
CA LYS A 205 -6.59 7.89 -9.10
C LYS A 205 -7.63 8.70 -8.34
N ALA A 206 -7.45 10.02 -8.21
CA ALA A 206 -8.42 10.90 -7.57
C ALA A 206 -9.78 10.91 -8.31
N ALA A 207 -9.75 10.98 -9.64
CA ALA A 207 -10.95 10.94 -10.46
C ALA A 207 -11.71 9.60 -10.35
N ALA A 208 -10.98 8.47 -10.33
CA ALA A 208 -11.58 7.16 -10.14
C ALA A 208 -12.22 7.00 -8.75
N ALA A 209 -11.60 7.54 -7.71
CA ALA A 209 -12.16 7.53 -6.36
C ALA A 209 -13.42 8.40 -6.26
N ALA A 210 -13.42 9.59 -6.87
CA ALA A 210 -14.61 10.44 -6.95
C ALA A 210 -15.76 9.70 -7.65
N ALA A 211 -15.50 9.09 -8.80
CA ALA A 211 -16.50 8.32 -9.54
C ALA A 211 -17.05 7.12 -8.72
N ALA A 212 -16.22 6.47 -7.91
CA ALA A 212 -16.67 5.38 -7.04
C ALA A 212 -17.60 5.88 -5.93
N LEU A 213 -17.30 7.04 -5.32
CA LEU A 213 -18.19 7.68 -4.34
C LEU A 213 -19.52 8.13 -4.97
N ASP A 214 -19.46 8.74 -6.14
CA ASP A 214 -20.67 9.14 -6.90
C ASP A 214 -21.53 7.92 -7.27
N GLY A 215 -20.89 6.76 -7.49
CA GLY A 215 -21.53 5.45 -7.70
C GLY A 215 -22.03 4.76 -6.44
N CYS A 216 -22.13 5.48 -5.31
CA CYS A 216 -22.66 5.01 -4.02
C CYS A 216 -21.82 3.90 -3.34
N ALA A 217 -20.49 3.84 -3.57
CA ALA A 217 -19.62 3.01 -2.77
C ALA A 217 -19.66 3.48 -1.30
N ALA A 218 -19.84 2.53 -0.38
CA ALA A 218 -19.86 2.84 1.05
C ALA A 218 -18.44 3.17 1.57
N ARG A 219 -17.43 2.54 0.96
CA ARG A 219 -16.02 2.76 1.28
C ARG A 219 -15.18 2.83 0.00
N VAL A 220 -14.38 3.87 -0.12
CA VAL A 220 -13.39 4.00 -1.19
C VAL A 220 -11.99 4.08 -0.59
N VAL A 221 -11.07 3.27 -1.10
CA VAL A 221 -9.68 3.26 -0.67
C VAL A 221 -8.78 3.61 -1.86
N VAL A 222 -7.90 4.58 -1.70
CA VAL A 222 -6.95 4.97 -2.74
C VAL A 222 -5.54 4.70 -2.28
N HIS A 223 -4.79 3.91 -3.03
CA HIS A 223 -3.42 3.54 -2.71
C HIS A 223 -2.42 4.24 -3.63
N ALA A 224 -1.38 4.86 -3.04
CA ALA A 224 -0.32 5.59 -3.74
C ALA A 224 1.06 5.15 -3.25
N ALA A 225 1.78 4.34 -4.06
CA ALA A 225 3.00 3.62 -3.65
C ALA A 225 4.32 4.38 -3.90
N GLY A 226 4.29 5.56 -4.48
CA GLY A 226 5.52 6.21 -4.93
C GLY A 226 6.48 6.63 -3.81
N ALA A 227 6.03 6.84 -2.57
CA ALA A 227 6.91 7.17 -1.45
C ALA A 227 7.74 5.95 -1.01
N ASP A 228 7.13 4.76 -1.00
CA ASP A 228 7.80 3.49 -0.74
C ASP A 228 8.84 3.18 -1.81
N GLU A 229 8.48 3.30 -3.09
CA GLU A 229 9.39 3.03 -4.20
C GLU A 229 10.58 4.00 -4.22
N ALA A 230 10.37 5.29 -3.92
CA ALA A 230 11.45 6.26 -3.76
C ALA A 230 12.40 5.89 -2.61
N ALA A 231 11.86 5.44 -1.47
CA ALA A 231 12.68 4.97 -0.35
C ALA A 231 13.48 3.71 -0.72
N HIS A 232 12.91 2.77 -1.45
CA HIS A 232 13.61 1.58 -1.93
C HIS A 232 14.72 1.87 -2.94
N THR A 233 14.65 2.99 -3.66
CA THR A 233 15.73 3.46 -4.53
C THR A 233 16.74 4.35 -3.79
N LEU A 234 16.60 4.49 -2.46
CA LEU A 234 17.43 5.31 -1.57
C LEU A 234 17.43 6.79 -1.98
N ASP A 235 16.33 7.27 -2.54
CA ASP A 235 16.17 8.65 -2.98
C ASP A 235 15.21 9.42 -2.06
N ALA A 236 15.76 9.97 -0.98
CA ALA A 236 14.99 10.77 -0.02
C ALA A 236 14.41 12.06 -0.65
N ALA A 237 15.04 12.60 -1.70
CA ALA A 237 14.53 13.78 -2.38
C ALA A 237 13.32 13.43 -3.24
N ALA A 238 13.36 12.30 -3.96
CA ALA A 238 12.21 11.79 -4.71
C ALA A 238 11.04 11.43 -3.78
N LYS A 239 11.31 10.88 -2.58
CA LYS A 239 10.27 10.61 -1.59
C LYS A 239 9.56 11.90 -1.15
N VAL A 240 10.30 12.95 -0.81
CA VAL A 240 9.74 14.26 -0.47
C VAL A 240 8.93 14.84 -1.63
N ALA A 241 9.50 14.85 -2.84
CA ALA A 241 8.83 15.37 -4.03
C ALA A 241 7.53 14.61 -4.36
N PHE A 242 7.53 13.28 -4.15
CA PHE A 242 6.30 12.49 -4.31
C PHE A 242 5.24 12.85 -3.29
N LEU A 243 5.59 13.04 -2.02
CA LEU A 243 4.66 13.46 -0.97
C LEU A 243 4.04 14.83 -1.27
N GLU A 244 4.83 15.80 -1.75
CA GLU A 244 4.34 17.12 -2.18
C GLU A 244 3.40 17.01 -3.40
N ARG A 245 3.71 16.09 -4.31
CA ARG A 245 2.83 15.78 -5.44
C ARG A 245 1.53 15.13 -5.00
N ALA A 246 1.61 14.15 -4.08
CA ALA A 246 0.43 13.48 -3.55
C ALA A 246 -0.49 14.43 -2.80
N ASP A 247 0.07 15.38 -2.05
CA ASP A 247 -0.71 16.43 -1.39
C ASP A 247 -1.53 17.24 -2.41
N ARG A 248 -0.86 17.70 -3.49
CA ARG A 248 -1.48 18.59 -4.50
C ARG A 248 -2.42 17.85 -5.45
N GLU A 249 -2.03 16.65 -5.92
CA GLU A 249 -2.70 15.95 -7.04
C GLU A 249 -3.67 14.86 -6.58
N LEU A 250 -3.57 14.42 -5.31
CA LEU A 250 -4.45 13.39 -4.76
C LEU A 250 -5.22 13.88 -3.55
N VAL A 251 -4.52 14.33 -2.50
CA VAL A 251 -5.15 14.68 -1.22
C VAL A 251 -6.07 15.90 -1.36
N ALA A 252 -5.59 17.00 -1.94
CA ALA A 252 -6.39 18.21 -2.10
C ALA A 252 -7.68 17.98 -2.93
N PRO A 253 -7.65 17.30 -4.11
CA PRO A 253 -8.87 16.94 -4.82
C PRO A 253 -9.81 16.04 -4.01
N LEU A 254 -9.27 15.03 -3.31
CA LEU A 254 -10.08 14.09 -2.53
C LEU A 254 -10.69 14.73 -1.29
N ALA A 255 -10.03 15.69 -0.66
CA ALA A 255 -10.62 16.50 0.42
C ALA A 255 -11.85 17.27 -0.07
N ALA A 256 -11.77 17.88 -1.26
CA ALA A 256 -12.91 18.56 -1.86
C ALA A 256 -14.07 17.59 -2.24
N VAL A 257 -13.73 16.38 -2.69
CA VAL A 257 -14.72 15.32 -2.95
C VAL A 257 -15.38 14.88 -1.66
N ALA A 258 -14.61 14.59 -0.61
CA ALA A 258 -15.14 14.18 0.69
C ALA A 258 -16.06 15.25 1.30
N ALA A 259 -15.67 16.53 1.24
CA ALA A 259 -16.50 17.64 1.69
C ALA A 259 -17.86 17.69 1.00
N ARG A 260 -17.89 17.55 -0.34
CA ARG A 260 -19.14 17.55 -1.11
C ARG A 260 -20.02 16.35 -0.84
N ALA A 261 -19.41 15.18 -0.66
CA ALA A 261 -20.12 13.93 -0.41
C ALA A 261 -20.55 13.75 1.05
N GLY A 262 -20.08 14.59 1.97
CA GLY A 262 -20.24 14.38 3.42
C GLY A 262 -19.54 13.10 3.89
N ALA A 263 -18.47 12.70 3.22
CA ALA A 263 -17.70 11.50 3.52
C ALA A 263 -16.63 11.79 4.58
N VAL A 264 -16.34 10.79 5.40
CA VAL A 264 -15.18 10.83 6.30
C VAL A 264 -13.93 10.54 5.48
N LEU A 265 -12.96 11.46 5.50
CA LEU A 265 -11.66 11.29 4.86
C LEU A 265 -10.63 10.83 5.89
N GLN A 266 -9.95 9.73 5.60
CA GLN A 266 -8.83 9.22 6.38
C GLN A 266 -7.57 9.22 5.53
N ILE A 267 -6.43 9.55 6.12
CA ILE A 267 -5.12 9.52 5.45
C ILE A 267 -4.13 8.83 6.39
N CYS A 268 -3.49 7.78 5.88
CA CYS A 268 -2.59 6.96 6.66
C CYS A 268 -1.46 6.38 5.78
N PRO A 269 -0.20 6.43 6.20
CA PRO A 269 0.81 5.49 5.71
C PRO A 269 0.43 4.06 6.09
N ASP A 270 0.78 3.08 5.28
CA ASP A 270 0.59 1.67 5.67
C ASP A 270 1.74 1.17 6.56
N HIS A 271 2.96 1.58 6.31
CA HIS A 271 4.15 1.29 7.13
C HIS A 271 5.22 2.38 6.97
N GLY A 272 6.30 2.28 7.74
CA GLY A 272 7.50 3.08 7.53
C GLY A 272 8.41 2.46 6.48
N CYS A 273 9.09 3.33 5.70
CA CYS A 273 10.16 2.94 4.79
C CYS A 273 11.29 3.99 4.82
N ASP A 274 12.44 3.63 5.40
CA ASP A 274 13.56 4.56 5.57
C ASP A 274 14.28 4.81 4.24
N PRO A 275 14.28 6.04 3.71
CA PRO A 275 14.96 6.34 2.44
C PRO A 275 16.49 6.29 2.52
N ALA A 276 17.08 6.15 3.71
CA ALA A 276 18.53 5.96 3.85
C ALA A 276 18.95 4.50 3.66
N THR A 277 18.07 3.55 3.94
CA THR A 277 18.37 2.12 3.93
C THR A 277 17.47 1.30 3.01
N GLY A 278 16.31 1.84 2.61
CA GLY A 278 15.25 1.11 1.91
C GLY A 278 14.56 0.05 2.77
N ALA A 279 14.78 0.07 4.07
CA ALA A 279 14.20 -0.90 5.00
C ALA A 279 12.82 -0.44 5.47
N HIS A 280 11.89 -1.40 5.55
CA HIS A 280 10.60 -1.17 6.20
C HIS A 280 10.73 -1.24 7.72
N ASP A 281 9.87 -0.53 8.41
CA ASP A 281 9.72 -0.64 9.86
C ASP A 281 8.25 -0.77 10.27
N ALA A 282 8.03 -1.35 11.46
CA ALA A 282 6.72 -1.65 12.03
C ALA A 282 6.30 -0.66 13.13
N HIS A 283 6.97 0.50 13.26
CA HIS A 283 6.56 1.51 14.22
C HIS A 283 5.16 2.02 13.87
N PRO A 284 4.36 2.42 14.87
CA PRO A 284 3.09 3.06 14.62
C PRO A 284 3.23 4.28 13.73
N VAL A 285 2.34 4.40 12.75
CA VAL A 285 2.34 5.47 11.77
C VAL A 285 1.34 6.57 12.13
N PRO A 286 1.51 7.82 11.64
CA PRO A 286 0.53 8.88 11.82
C PRO A 286 -0.76 8.56 11.05
N HIS A 287 -1.91 8.88 11.65
CA HIS A 287 -3.23 8.68 11.07
C HIS A 287 -4.04 9.96 11.24
N LEU A 288 -4.68 10.40 10.17
CA LEU A 288 -5.53 11.58 10.15
C LEU A 288 -6.95 11.18 9.79
N THR A 289 -7.93 11.64 10.59
CA THR A 289 -9.37 11.55 10.29
C THR A 289 -9.95 12.95 10.17
N TRP A 290 -10.69 13.20 9.09
CA TRP A 290 -11.35 14.46 8.82
C TRP A 290 -12.80 14.25 8.38
N SER A 291 -13.73 14.92 9.05
CA SER A 291 -15.19 14.80 8.82
C SER A 291 -15.82 16.10 8.31
N GLY A 292 -15.01 16.97 7.72
CA GLY A 292 -15.44 18.29 7.27
C GLY A 292 -14.81 19.43 8.10
N PRO A 293 -14.96 20.69 7.67
CA PRO A 293 -14.43 21.83 8.37
C PRO A 293 -15.01 21.90 9.78
N ALA A 294 -14.15 21.99 10.80
CA ALA A 294 -14.59 22.05 12.19
C ALA A 294 -15.31 23.38 12.44
N ALA A 295 -16.56 23.32 12.89
CA ALA A 295 -17.29 24.47 13.39
C ALA A 295 -16.71 24.88 14.76
N GLY A 296 -15.68 25.74 14.77
CA GLY A 296 -15.17 26.36 16.00
C GLY A 296 -14.10 25.54 16.75
N GLY A 297 -13.42 24.59 16.11
CA GLY A 297 -12.27 23.89 16.67
C GLY A 297 -11.08 24.84 16.88
N SER A 298 -10.35 24.67 17.98
CA SER A 298 -9.08 25.37 18.18
C SER A 298 -8.06 24.80 17.21
N PRO A 299 -7.48 25.58 16.29
CA PRO A 299 -6.54 25.05 15.30
C PRO A 299 -5.35 24.43 16.02
N THR A 300 -5.11 23.15 15.81
CA THR A 300 -3.89 22.49 16.28
C THR A 300 -2.75 22.89 15.33
N ALA A 301 -1.57 23.16 15.89
CA ALA A 301 -0.37 23.39 15.08
C ALA A 301 0.26 22.07 14.57
N ARG A 302 -0.46 20.95 14.70
CA ARG A 302 0.03 19.61 14.35
C ARG A 302 -0.07 19.35 12.85
N ARG A 303 0.87 18.59 12.36
CA ARG A 303 0.95 18.11 10.98
C ARG A 303 0.84 16.59 10.94
N LEU A 304 0.51 16.02 9.80
CA LEU A 304 0.57 14.56 9.61
C LEU A 304 2.04 14.12 9.50
N THR A 305 2.73 14.05 10.65
CA THR A 305 4.13 13.63 10.75
C THR A 305 4.30 12.62 11.88
N GLU A 306 5.37 11.84 11.80
CA GLU A 306 5.72 10.84 12.82
C GLU A 306 5.95 11.50 14.17
N ARG A 307 6.59 12.68 14.19
CA ARG A 307 6.93 13.40 15.42
C ARG A 307 5.70 13.96 16.11
N ASP A 308 4.78 14.55 15.36
CA ASP A 308 3.54 15.07 15.91
C ASP A 308 2.63 13.95 16.42
N ALA A 309 2.64 12.80 15.73
CA ALA A 309 1.86 11.63 16.11
C ALA A 309 2.47 10.86 17.30
N ALA A 310 3.79 10.93 17.52
CA ALA A 310 4.48 10.11 18.52
C ALA A 310 3.97 10.33 19.95
N ALA A 311 3.48 11.53 20.28
CA ALA A 311 2.94 11.89 21.58
C ALA A 311 1.43 11.64 21.72
N LEU A 312 0.77 11.11 20.68
CA LEU A 312 -0.67 10.89 20.67
C LEU A 312 -1.04 9.47 21.11
N ASP A 313 -2.30 9.32 21.51
CA ASP A 313 -2.87 8.02 21.83
C ASP A 313 -2.89 7.09 20.61
N MET A 314 -2.81 5.79 20.89
CA MET A 314 -2.94 4.76 19.87
C MET A 314 -4.40 4.58 19.52
N LEU A 315 -4.73 4.78 18.24
CA LEU A 315 -6.05 4.44 17.72
C LEU A 315 -6.12 2.94 17.44
N ASP A 316 -7.16 2.29 17.93
CA ASP A 316 -7.45 0.88 17.66
C ASP A 316 -8.25 0.76 16.34
N LEU A 317 -7.61 0.19 15.32
CA LEU A 317 -8.24 -0.05 14.01
C LEU A 317 -9.15 -1.28 13.98
N THR A 318 -9.22 -2.07 15.06
CA THR A 318 -10.14 -3.23 15.14
C THR A 318 -11.59 -2.78 15.35
N THR A 319 -11.79 -1.56 15.85
CA THR A 319 -13.11 -0.93 15.93
C THR A 319 -13.39 -0.22 14.62
N PRO A 320 -14.45 -0.54 13.85
CA PRO A 320 -14.81 0.22 12.66
C PRO A 320 -14.98 1.69 13.01
N LEU A 321 -14.24 2.57 12.32
CA LEU A 321 -14.31 4.02 12.52
C LEU A 321 -15.68 4.59 12.09
N VAL A 322 -16.43 3.79 11.33
CA VAL A 322 -17.83 4.04 10.99
C VAL A 322 -18.64 2.79 11.38
N PRO A 323 -19.68 2.88 12.23
CA PRO A 323 -20.52 1.73 12.52
C PRO A 323 -21.13 1.17 11.24
N ALA A 324 -21.15 -0.16 11.12
CA ALA A 324 -21.67 -0.89 9.97
C ALA A 324 -23.14 -0.59 9.65
#